data_2e1efa495123602e5887be4b6d2ece71
#
_entry.id   2e1efa495123602e5887be4b6d2ece71
#
_cell.length_a   1.000
_cell.length_b   1.000
_cell.length_c   1.000
_cell.angle_alpha   90.00
_cell.angle_beta   90.00
_cell.angle_gamma   90.00
#
_symmetry.space_group_name_H-M   'P 1'
#
loop_
_entity.id
_entity.type
_entity.pdbx_description
1 polymer ?
#
loop_
_entity_poly.entity_id
_entity_poly.type
_entity_poly.pdbx_seq_one_letter_code
_entity_poly.pdbx_strand_id
1 'polypeptide(L)'
;MMYVDFTAGGKDYKLRLNTRNVIALEKQIGMSPLAIFDGETFPTITTMVCILWASLQQLNHGISLNDAYDIFDAYLEDGHDVMEFYLVILEIYKVSGLMKDNNEKN
;
A
#
# COMPACT_ATOMS: atom_id res chain seq x y z
N MET A 1 13.47 -8.23 8.44
CA MET A 1 12.71 -7.74 7.28
C MET A 1 12.00 -6.45 7.65
N MET A 2 12.09 -5.46 6.79
CA MET A 2 11.43 -4.18 7.04
C MET A 2 9.99 -4.20 6.52
N TYR A 3 9.12 -3.55 7.24
CA TYR A 3 7.70 -3.46 6.86
C TYR A 3 7.11 -2.20 7.49
N VAL A 4 5.90 -1.86 7.06
CA VAL A 4 5.15 -0.73 7.63
C VAL A 4 4.09 -1.30 8.57
N ASP A 5 4.04 -0.78 9.79
CA ASP A 5 2.94 -1.11 10.70
C ASP A 5 1.71 -0.33 10.29
N PHE A 6 0.57 -0.99 10.28
CA PHE A 6 -0.68 -0.39 9.82
C PHE A 6 -1.81 -0.89 10.70
N THR A 7 -2.60 0.02 11.23
CA THR A 7 -3.72 -0.33 12.11
C THR A 7 -5.01 0.19 11.50
N ALA A 8 -6.03 -0.64 11.47
CA ALA A 8 -7.34 -0.27 10.98
C ALA A 8 -8.40 -1.10 11.70
N GLY A 9 -9.43 -0.42 12.20
CA GLY A 9 -10.53 -1.10 12.90
C GLY A 9 -10.07 -1.88 14.11
N GLY A 10 -9.04 -1.42 14.79
CA GLY A 10 -8.52 -2.09 15.98
C GLY A 10 -7.65 -3.29 15.71
N LYS A 11 -7.30 -3.54 14.46
CA LYS A 11 -6.40 -4.66 14.10
C LYS A 11 -5.10 -4.13 13.55
N ASP A 12 -4.02 -4.84 13.84
CA ASP A 12 -2.68 -4.48 13.38
C ASP A 12 -2.28 -5.36 12.20
N TYR A 13 -1.71 -4.72 11.19
CA TYR A 13 -1.24 -5.39 9.98
C TYR A 13 0.19 -4.97 9.68
N LYS A 14 0.88 -5.79 8.89
CA LYS A 14 2.22 -5.48 8.42
C LYS A 14 2.19 -5.39 6.91
N LEU A 15 2.69 -4.29 6.38
CA LEU A 15 2.61 -4.03 4.95
C LEU A 15 3.99 -4.06 4.32
N ARG A 16 4.10 -4.80 3.23
CA ARG A 16 5.34 -4.88 2.45
C ARG A 16 5.01 -5.51 1.09
N LEU A 17 5.71 -5.09 0.06
CA LEU A 17 5.58 -5.68 -1.26
C LEU A 17 6.85 -6.48 -1.57
N ASN A 18 6.66 -7.67 -2.14
CA ASN A 18 7.74 -8.42 -2.74
C ASN A 18 7.50 -8.48 -4.24
N THR A 19 8.44 -9.03 -5.00
CA THR A 19 8.33 -9.05 -6.46
C THR A 19 7.04 -9.72 -6.92
N ARG A 20 6.69 -10.84 -6.31
CA ARG A 20 5.46 -11.56 -6.70
C ARG A 20 4.23 -10.70 -6.49
N ASN A 21 4.17 -9.99 -5.38
CA ASN A 21 3.02 -9.15 -5.08
C ASN A 21 2.98 -7.90 -5.94
N VAL A 22 4.14 -7.35 -6.31
CA VAL A 22 4.19 -6.22 -7.25
C VAL A 22 3.64 -6.64 -8.60
N ILE A 23 4.01 -7.82 -9.09
CA ILE A 23 3.51 -8.30 -10.38
C ILE A 23 2.00 -8.50 -10.32
N ALA A 24 1.50 -9.08 -9.22
CA ALA A 24 0.06 -9.25 -9.05
C ALA A 24 -0.65 -7.89 -9.03
N LEU A 25 -0.03 -6.90 -8.38
CA LEU A 25 -0.58 -5.55 -8.33
C LEU A 25 -0.63 -4.92 -9.72
N GLU A 26 0.45 -5.05 -10.49
CA GLU A 26 0.48 -4.52 -11.86
C GLU A 26 -0.65 -5.08 -12.70
N LYS A 27 -0.90 -6.38 -12.57
CA LYS A 27 -1.98 -7.02 -13.32
C LYS A 27 -3.34 -6.52 -12.86
N GLN A 28 -3.49 -6.25 -11.57
CA GLN A 28 -4.76 -5.82 -11.01
C GLN A 28 -5.11 -4.39 -11.43
N ILE A 29 -4.13 -3.49 -11.45
CA ILE A 29 -4.40 -2.08 -11.76
C ILE A 29 -4.11 -1.73 -13.22
N GLY A 30 -3.43 -2.61 -13.96
CA GLY A 30 -3.16 -2.39 -15.38
C GLY A 30 -2.13 -1.33 -15.67
N MET A 31 -1.25 -1.02 -14.72
CA MET A 31 -0.23 0.01 -14.88
C MET A 31 0.90 -0.25 -13.90
N SER A 32 1.99 0.49 -14.05
CA SER A 32 3.08 0.43 -13.10
C SER A 32 2.64 1.06 -11.77
N PRO A 33 2.88 0.38 -10.64
CA PRO A 33 2.59 1.00 -9.35
C PRO A 33 3.37 2.30 -9.11
N LEU A 34 4.53 2.47 -9.76
CA LEU A 34 5.32 3.69 -9.60
C LEU A 34 4.76 4.86 -10.40
N ALA A 35 3.82 4.61 -11.33
CA ALA A 35 3.22 5.67 -12.13
C ALA A 35 2.39 6.63 -11.30
N ILE A 36 2.01 6.26 -10.07
CA ILE A 36 1.25 7.17 -9.21
C ILE A 36 2.07 8.41 -8.82
N PHE A 37 3.38 8.37 -9.07
CA PHE A 37 4.27 9.48 -8.71
C PHE A 37 4.61 10.36 -9.92
N ASP A 38 3.85 10.26 -11.00
CA ASP A 38 4.15 11.05 -12.19
C ASP A 38 3.81 12.54 -12.02
N GLY A 39 3.14 12.89 -10.93
CA GLY A 39 2.84 14.28 -10.63
C GLY A 39 1.63 14.85 -11.36
N GLU A 40 0.98 14.04 -12.18
CA GLU A 40 -0.13 14.51 -13.00
C GLU A 40 -1.47 14.39 -12.29
N THR A 41 -1.70 13.26 -11.67
CA THR A 41 -2.98 13.01 -11.02
C THR A 41 -2.76 12.28 -9.70
N PHE A 42 -3.68 12.48 -8.78
CA PHE A 42 -3.68 11.73 -7.54
C PHE A 42 -4.18 10.30 -7.85
N PRO A 43 -3.62 9.29 -7.22
CA PRO A 43 -4.07 7.92 -7.49
C PRO A 43 -5.54 7.72 -7.14
N THR A 44 -6.20 6.87 -7.89
CA THR A 44 -7.60 6.55 -7.63
C THR A 44 -7.73 5.71 -6.37
N ILE A 45 -8.93 5.71 -5.80
CA ILE A 45 -9.22 4.85 -4.65
C ILE A 45 -8.99 3.39 -5.02
N THR A 46 -9.39 3.00 -6.23
CA THR A 46 -9.15 1.64 -6.72
C THR A 46 -7.67 1.29 -6.63
N THR A 47 -6.81 2.16 -7.12
CA THR A 47 -5.36 1.92 -7.08
C THR A 47 -4.87 1.82 -5.64
N MET A 48 -5.33 2.72 -4.76
CA MET A 48 -4.91 2.71 -3.36
C MET A 48 -5.29 1.41 -2.68
N VAL A 49 -6.52 0.94 -2.86
CA VAL A 49 -6.98 -0.28 -2.21
C VAL A 49 -6.24 -1.49 -2.77
N CYS A 50 -5.94 -1.48 -4.07
CA CYS A 50 -5.17 -2.57 -4.66
C CYS A 50 -3.74 -2.60 -4.13
N ILE A 51 -3.13 -1.44 -3.89
CA ILE A 51 -1.80 -1.38 -3.28
C ILE A 51 -1.87 -1.94 -1.85
N LEU A 52 -2.89 -1.56 -1.09
CA LEU A 52 -3.08 -2.11 0.24
C LEU A 52 -3.22 -3.64 0.18
N TRP A 53 -4.09 -4.15 -0.69
CA TRP A 53 -4.29 -5.59 -0.85
C TRP A 53 -2.97 -6.30 -1.16
N ALA A 54 -2.21 -5.80 -2.13
CA ALA A 54 -0.96 -6.45 -2.51
C ALA A 54 0.06 -6.41 -1.38
N SER A 55 0.10 -5.32 -0.62
CA SER A 55 1.06 -5.16 0.47
C SER A 55 0.70 -5.97 1.70
N LEU A 56 -0.54 -6.47 1.79
CA LEU A 56 -0.98 -7.31 2.90
C LEU A 56 -0.63 -8.78 2.71
N GLN A 57 -0.29 -9.19 1.48
CA GLN A 57 -0.21 -10.61 1.15
C GLN A 57 0.95 -11.35 1.81
N GLN A 58 2.11 -10.73 1.93
CA GLN A 58 3.30 -11.43 2.37
C GLN A 58 3.29 -11.75 3.86
N LEU A 59 2.89 -10.80 4.68
CA LEU A 59 3.07 -10.87 6.12
C LEU A 59 1.78 -11.04 6.91
N ASN A 60 0.65 -11.11 6.24
CA ASN A 60 -0.65 -11.33 6.89
C ASN A 60 -1.33 -12.50 6.19
N HIS A 61 -2.11 -13.26 6.95
CA HIS A 61 -2.66 -14.51 6.45
C HIS A 61 -4.05 -14.33 5.84
N GLY A 62 -4.21 -14.82 4.61
CA GLY A 62 -5.53 -15.01 4.02
C GLY A 62 -6.35 -13.74 3.75
N ILE A 63 -5.69 -12.66 3.33
CA ILE A 63 -6.39 -11.39 3.07
C ILE A 63 -6.80 -11.34 1.60
N SER A 64 -8.10 -11.32 1.33
CA SER A 64 -8.61 -11.18 -0.03
C SER A 64 -8.71 -9.71 -0.43
N LEU A 65 -8.96 -9.47 -1.71
CA LEU A 65 -9.21 -8.09 -2.18
C LEU A 65 -10.44 -7.50 -1.50
N ASN A 66 -11.50 -8.31 -1.33
CA ASN A 66 -12.69 -7.83 -0.62
C ASN A 66 -12.36 -7.46 0.83
N ASP A 67 -11.49 -8.25 1.47
CA ASP A 67 -11.05 -7.91 2.83
C ASP A 67 -10.32 -6.56 2.83
N ALA A 68 -9.54 -6.28 1.79
CA ALA A 68 -8.82 -5.01 1.71
C ALA A 68 -9.79 -3.83 1.59
N TYR A 69 -10.92 -4.01 0.89
CA TYR A 69 -11.94 -2.96 0.86
C TYR A 69 -12.40 -2.62 2.28
N ASP A 70 -12.71 -3.65 3.07
CA ASP A 70 -13.19 -3.44 4.43
C ASP A 70 -12.12 -2.84 5.33
N ILE A 71 -10.87 -3.25 5.15
CA ILE A 71 -9.75 -2.70 5.92
C ILE A 71 -9.56 -1.22 5.59
N PHE A 72 -9.66 -0.87 4.30
CA PHE A 72 -9.51 0.51 3.89
C PHE A 72 -10.65 1.39 4.47
N ASP A 73 -11.89 0.87 4.41
CA ASP A 73 -13.02 1.58 5.01
C ASP A 73 -12.80 1.80 6.51
N ALA A 74 -12.30 0.77 7.20
CA ALA A 74 -12.05 0.89 8.64
C ALA A 74 -10.98 1.94 8.92
N TYR A 75 -9.95 2.01 8.08
CA TYR A 75 -8.90 3.00 8.21
C TYR A 75 -9.48 4.42 8.11
N LEU A 76 -10.35 4.65 7.13
CA LEU A 76 -10.98 5.96 6.98
C LEU A 76 -11.91 6.27 8.16
N GLU A 77 -12.62 5.26 8.64
CA GLU A 77 -13.53 5.45 9.78
C GLU A 77 -12.76 5.72 11.08
N ASP A 78 -11.50 5.30 11.14
CA ASP A 78 -10.65 5.60 12.29
C ASP A 78 -10.19 7.06 12.33
N GLY A 79 -10.56 7.85 11.32
CA GLY A 79 -10.23 9.27 11.28
C GLY A 79 -9.10 9.63 10.35
N HIS A 80 -8.61 8.69 9.55
CA HIS A 80 -7.58 8.96 8.55
C HIS A 80 -8.22 9.37 7.23
N ASP A 81 -7.42 9.97 6.35
CA ASP A 81 -7.92 10.34 5.04
C ASP A 81 -7.00 9.79 3.94
N VAL A 82 -7.39 10.05 2.68
CA VAL A 82 -6.66 9.49 1.55
C VAL A 82 -5.26 10.08 1.41
N MET A 83 -5.06 11.32 1.85
CA MET A 83 -3.72 11.91 1.82
C MET A 83 -2.80 11.18 2.78
N GLU A 84 -3.30 10.83 3.95
CA GLU A 84 -2.52 10.05 4.92
C GLU A 84 -2.19 8.68 4.34
N PHE A 85 -3.13 8.05 3.66
CA PHE A 85 -2.85 6.76 3.05
C PHE A 85 -1.82 6.88 1.92
N TYR A 86 -1.84 7.97 1.18
CA TYR A 86 -0.81 8.21 0.16
C TYR A 86 0.58 8.19 0.80
N LEU A 87 0.73 8.77 1.98
CA LEU A 87 2.01 8.74 2.70
C LEU A 87 2.36 7.32 3.14
N VAL A 88 1.36 6.52 3.51
CA VAL A 88 1.59 5.11 3.81
C VAL A 88 2.14 4.39 2.59
N ILE A 89 1.61 4.68 1.40
CA ILE A 89 2.10 4.07 0.16
C ILE A 89 3.58 4.39 -0.04
N LEU A 90 3.99 5.63 0.20
CA LEU A 90 5.40 5.99 0.08
C LEU A 90 6.25 5.14 1.00
N GLU A 91 5.80 4.93 2.24
CA GLU A 91 6.56 4.12 3.19
C GLU A 91 6.60 2.65 2.76
N ILE A 92 5.50 2.13 2.23
CA ILE A 92 5.47 0.76 1.71
C ILE A 92 6.52 0.60 0.61
N TYR A 93 6.58 1.54 -0.32
CA TYR A 93 7.52 1.46 -1.44
C TYR A 93 8.96 1.56 -0.97
N LYS A 94 9.23 2.39 0.03
CA LYS A 94 10.58 2.52 0.57
C LYS A 94 11.03 1.23 1.24
N VAL A 95 10.24 0.66 2.15
CA VAL A 95 10.63 -0.56 2.85
C VAL A 95 10.69 -1.75 1.91
N SER A 96 9.99 -1.68 0.79
CA SER A 96 9.95 -2.75 -0.21
C SER A 96 11.07 -2.62 -1.24
N GLY A 97 11.88 -1.57 -1.18
CA GLY A 97 12.99 -1.40 -2.11
C GLY A 97 12.60 -0.85 -3.46
N LEU A 98 11.37 -0.34 -3.61
CA LEU A 98 10.91 0.19 -4.88
C LEU A 98 11.33 1.64 -5.09
N MET A 99 11.71 2.32 -4.03
CA MET A 99 12.23 3.67 -4.11
C MET A 99 13.14 3.92 -2.93
N LYS A 100 14.03 4.86 -3.07
CA LYS A 100 14.94 5.18 -1.98
C LYS A 100 14.33 6.18 -1.02
N ASP A 101 14.71 6.07 0.24
CA ASP A 101 14.39 7.09 1.23
C ASP A 101 15.23 8.33 0.91
N ASN A 102 14.55 9.47 0.74
CA ASN A 102 15.24 10.71 0.43
C ASN A 102 16.21 11.13 1.53
N ASN A 103 16.05 10.62 2.74
CA ASN A 103 16.91 10.97 3.86
C ASN A 103 18.20 10.17 3.88
N GLU A 104 18.39 9.25 2.96
CA GLU A 104 19.56 8.38 2.93
C GLU A 104 20.62 8.83 1.96
N LYS A 105 20.47 9.95 1.36
CA LYS A 105 21.45 10.34 0.38
C LYS A 105 22.78 10.60 1.04
N ASN A 106 23.79 10.27 0.41
CA ASN A 106 25.17 10.26 0.81
C ASN A 106 25.37 9.83 2.19
#